data_1b7df184586495aa19531ae19e3a45b4
#
_entry.id   1b7df184586495aa19531ae19e3a45b4
#
_cell.length_a   1.000
_cell.length_b   1.000
_cell.length_c   1.000
_cell.angle_alpha   90.00
_cell.angle_beta   90.00
_cell.angle_gamma   90.00
#
_symmetry.space_group_name_H-M   'P 1'
#
loop_
_entity.id
_entity.type
_entity.pdbx_description
1 polymer ?
#
loop_
_entity_poly.entity_id
_entity_poly.type
_entity_poly.pdbx_seq_one_letter_code
_entity_poly.pdbx_strand_id
1 'polypeptide(L)'
;LAYGLVVGASLGLMALAAVWLVPRLIEQLGELITALPTWLAQGETLLQQLQAWAASRGLPSDFGDLSSELLTRTSLLARQLSQQLLGLLGATLGLTVNTVIVLVLAVFLLLGGEGISVGLAQWLPPRVRQLVMATLNRTFRGYFAGQVLLALILSAAQILVFTLLGIPYGVLFAVAIGFTTLIPYASAVTIVAVSLLLALDDPRTALEVLAAAIAVGQVVDQVIQPRLMGRIVGLEPAWLLISLPVGARLGSLLGLGDLLGLLLAVPVASCA
;
A
#
# COMPACT_ATOMS: atom_id res chain seq x y z
N LEU A 1 30.69 -8.60 17.96
CA LEU A 1 30.45 -9.85 17.25
C LEU A 1 28.96 -10.18 17.12
N ALA A 2 28.17 -10.22 18.23
CA ALA A 2 26.72 -10.52 18.20
C ALA A 2 25.91 -9.55 17.32
N TYR A 3 26.21 -8.26 17.37
CA TYR A 3 25.54 -7.23 16.56
C TYR A 3 25.79 -7.43 15.05
N GLY A 4 27.04 -7.74 14.67
CA GLY A 4 27.40 -8.02 13.29
C GLY A 4 26.73 -9.28 12.73
N LEU A 5 26.59 -10.32 13.57
CA LEU A 5 25.89 -11.55 13.20
C LEU A 5 24.38 -11.33 13.00
N VAL A 6 23.74 -10.56 13.88
CA VAL A 6 22.30 -10.24 13.74
C VAL A 6 22.05 -9.39 12.50
N VAL A 7 22.87 -8.36 12.26
CA VAL A 7 22.77 -7.53 11.04
C VAL A 7 23.04 -8.36 9.78
N GLY A 8 24.09 -9.19 9.79
CA GLY A 8 24.40 -10.08 8.67
C GLY A 8 23.28 -11.10 8.39
N ALA A 9 22.73 -11.71 9.45
CA ALA A 9 21.62 -12.64 9.31
C ALA A 9 20.33 -11.96 8.79
N SER A 10 20.01 -10.76 9.28
CA SER A 10 18.83 -10.00 8.80
C SER A 10 18.98 -9.56 7.34
N LEU A 11 20.17 -9.10 6.93
CA LEU A 11 20.44 -8.76 5.53
C LEU A 11 20.42 -9.99 4.62
N GLY A 12 20.95 -11.12 5.08
CA GLY A 12 20.90 -12.40 4.36
C GLY A 12 19.47 -12.89 4.17
N LEU A 13 18.64 -12.79 5.18
CA LEU A 13 17.23 -13.17 5.13
C LEU A 13 16.43 -12.24 4.22
N MET A 14 16.70 -10.94 4.25
CA MET A 14 16.11 -9.98 3.31
C MET A 14 16.52 -10.24 1.87
N ALA A 15 17.80 -10.56 1.62
CA ALA A 15 18.29 -10.89 0.29
C ALA A 15 17.64 -12.17 -0.24
N LEU A 16 17.56 -13.23 0.58
CA LEU A 16 16.86 -14.47 0.24
C LEU A 16 15.37 -14.23 -0.07
N ALA A 17 14.69 -13.45 0.76
CA ALA A 17 13.30 -13.08 0.53
C ALA A 17 13.15 -12.29 -0.78
N ALA A 18 14.03 -11.36 -1.07
CA ALA A 18 14.02 -10.59 -2.31
C ALA A 18 14.25 -11.46 -3.54
N VAL A 19 15.23 -12.37 -3.50
CA VAL A 19 15.53 -13.31 -4.61
C VAL A 19 14.36 -14.24 -4.91
N TRP A 20 13.58 -14.62 -3.90
CA TRP A 20 12.39 -15.44 -4.09
C TRP A 20 11.16 -14.64 -4.51
N LEU A 21 10.97 -13.46 -3.90
CA LEU A 21 9.75 -12.66 -4.04
C LEU A 21 9.75 -11.85 -5.35
N VAL A 22 10.86 -11.19 -5.68
CA VAL A 22 10.92 -10.25 -6.80
C VAL A 22 10.64 -10.94 -8.16
N PRO A 23 11.22 -12.10 -8.50
CA PRO A 23 10.87 -12.78 -9.75
C PRO A 23 9.39 -13.14 -9.83
N ARG A 24 8.79 -13.64 -8.74
CA ARG A 24 7.38 -13.99 -8.69
C ARG A 24 6.45 -12.79 -8.85
N LEU A 25 6.83 -11.65 -8.27
CA LEU A 25 6.06 -10.41 -8.45
C LEU A 25 6.10 -9.95 -9.90
N ILE A 26 7.26 -10.01 -10.55
CA ILE A 26 7.41 -9.62 -11.96
C ILE A 26 6.60 -10.56 -12.87
N GLU A 27 6.68 -11.87 -12.63
CA GLU A 27 5.92 -12.89 -13.36
C GLU A 27 4.42 -12.66 -13.21
N GLN A 28 3.90 -12.61 -11.97
CA GLN A 28 2.49 -12.40 -11.71
C GLN A 28 1.98 -11.05 -12.20
N LEU A 29 2.81 -10.00 -12.15
CA LEU A 29 2.46 -8.71 -12.72
C LEU A 29 2.35 -8.78 -14.24
N GLY A 30 3.29 -9.46 -14.91
CA GLY A 30 3.24 -9.68 -16.35
C GLY A 30 2.01 -10.46 -16.78
N GLU A 31 1.69 -11.56 -16.08
CA GLU A 31 0.50 -12.35 -16.33
C GLU A 31 -0.80 -11.55 -16.11
N LEU A 32 -0.88 -10.78 -15.02
CA LEU A 32 -2.02 -9.93 -14.72
C LEU A 32 -2.26 -8.90 -15.83
N ILE A 33 -1.20 -8.26 -16.33
CA ILE A 33 -1.31 -7.27 -17.40
C ILE A 33 -1.86 -7.89 -18.68
N THR A 34 -1.47 -9.13 -19.01
CA THR A 34 -1.98 -9.84 -20.17
C THR A 34 -3.42 -10.34 -19.99
N ALA A 35 -3.81 -10.68 -18.77
CA ALA A 35 -5.17 -11.12 -18.45
C ALA A 35 -6.18 -9.96 -18.34
N LEU A 36 -5.72 -8.77 -17.96
CA LEU A 36 -6.56 -7.61 -17.67
C LEU A 36 -7.51 -7.24 -18.82
N PRO A 37 -7.11 -7.17 -20.11
CA PRO A 37 -8.03 -6.87 -21.20
C PRO A 37 -9.19 -7.88 -21.32
N THR A 38 -8.90 -9.16 -21.09
CA THR A 38 -9.92 -10.23 -21.12
C THR A 38 -10.91 -10.07 -19.98
N TRP A 39 -10.44 -9.79 -18.77
CA TRP A 39 -11.29 -9.56 -17.60
C TRP A 39 -12.20 -8.35 -17.77
N LEU A 40 -11.70 -7.31 -18.42
CA LEU A 40 -12.51 -6.12 -18.72
C LEU A 40 -13.63 -6.44 -19.70
N ALA A 41 -13.35 -7.20 -20.76
CA ALA A 41 -14.37 -7.64 -21.71
C ALA A 41 -15.42 -8.53 -21.02
N GLN A 42 -15.02 -9.40 -20.09
CA GLN A 42 -15.94 -10.19 -19.28
C GLN A 42 -16.79 -9.31 -18.35
N GLY A 43 -16.18 -8.31 -17.71
CA GLY A 43 -16.90 -7.34 -16.89
C GLY A 43 -17.97 -6.56 -17.68
N GLU A 44 -17.68 -6.17 -18.91
CA GLU A 44 -18.66 -5.54 -19.80
C GLU A 44 -19.85 -6.47 -20.09
N THR A 45 -19.59 -7.76 -20.33
CA THR A 45 -20.67 -8.74 -20.58
C THR A 45 -21.50 -8.98 -19.32
N LEU A 46 -20.90 -9.06 -18.15
CA LEU A 46 -21.61 -9.19 -16.87
C LEU A 46 -22.52 -7.98 -16.60
N LEU A 47 -22.04 -6.78 -16.85
CA LEU A 47 -22.85 -5.56 -16.69
C LEU A 47 -24.02 -5.51 -17.67
N GLN A 48 -23.83 -5.94 -18.94
CA GLN A 48 -24.91 -6.06 -19.91
C GLN A 48 -25.97 -7.09 -19.46
N GLN A 49 -25.53 -8.22 -18.92
CA GLN A 49 -26.45 -9.23 -18.36
C GLN A 49 -27.24 -8.68 -17.17
N LEU A 50 -26.60 -7.93 -16.30
CA LEU A 50 -27.27 -7.27 -15.17
C LEU A 50 -28.29 -6.22 -15.65
N GLN A 51 -27.97 -5.45 -16.68
CA GLN A 51 -28.91 -4.51 -17.29
C GLN A 51 -30.13 -5.23 -17.88
N ALA A 52 -29.92 -6.31 -18.65
CA ALA A 52 -30.99 -7.11 -19.20
C ALA A 52 -31.88 -7.73 -18.12
N TRP A 53 -31.28 -8.21 -17.04
CA TRP A 53 -31.99 -8.74 -15.89
C TRP A 53 -32.80 -7.64 -15.15
N ALA A 54 -32.21 -6.46 -14.93
CA ALA A 54 -32.90 -5.32 -14.31
C ALA A 54 -34.08 -4.83 -15.15
N ALA A 55 -33.91 -4.73 -16.46
CA ALA A 55 -34.98 -4.38 -17.40
C ALA A 55 -36.11 -5.41 -17.38
N SER A 56 -35.82 -6.71 -17.32
CA SER A 56 -36.80 -7.78 -17.22
C SER A 56 -37.62 -7.75 -15.93
N ARG A 57 -37.11 -7.14 -14.87
CA ARG A 57 -37.79 -6.97 -13.58
C ARG A 57 -38.51 -5.64 -13.41
N GLY A 58 -38.53 -4.78 -14.43
CA GLY A 58 -39.20 -3.49 -14.40
C GLY A 58 -38.56 -2.48 -13.43
N LEU A 59 -37.26 -2.61 -13.16
CA LEU A 59 -36.53 -1.62 -12.35
C LEU A 59 -36.41 -0.28 -13.09
N PRO A 60 -36.41 0.87 -12.37
CA PRO A 60 -36.38 2.19 -12.99
C PRO A 60 -35.21 2.37 -13.96
N SER A 61 -35.45 3.18 -15.03
CA SER A 61 -34.47 3.50 -16.09
C SER A 61 -33.15 4.10 -15.58
N ASP A 62 -33.16 4.66 -14.37
CA ASP A 62 -31.97 5.20 -13.70
C ASP A 62 -30.89 4.16 -13.48
N PHE A 63 -31.25 2.87 -13.41
CA PHE A 63 -30.29 1.75 -13.39
C PHE A 63 -29.54 1.60 -14.70
N GLY A 64 -30.17 1.91 -15.85
CA GLY A 64 -29.56 1.89 -17.16
C GLY A 64 -28.48 2.96 -17.31
N ASP A 65 -28.74 4.16 -16.83
CA ASP A 65 -27.81 5.29 -16.91
C ASP A 65 -26.62 5.09 -15.94
N LEU A 66 -26.89 4.60 -14.72
CA LEU A 66 -25.84 4.30 -13.74
C LEU A 66 -24.89 3.21 -14.25
N SER A 67 -25.43 2.16 -14.88
CA SER A 67 -24.61 1.06 -15.40
C SER A 67 -23.78 1.49 -16.61
N SER A 68 -24.31 2.35 -17.51
CA SER A 68 -23.56 2.90 -18.62
C SER A 68 -22.43 3.84 -18.17
N GLU A 69 -22.65 4.64 -17.14
CA GLU A 69 -21.63 5.48 -16.55
C GLU A 69 -20.55 4.65 -15.82
N LEU A 70 -20.95 3.59 -15.10
CA LEU A 70 -20.01 2.65 -14.48
C LEU A 70 -19.16 1.93 -15.52
N LEU A 71 -19.76 1.46 -16.63
CA LEU A 71 -19.04 0.86 -17.77
C LEU A 71 -17.99 1.82 -18.32
N THR A 72 -18.37 3.06 -18.58
CA THR A 72 -17.46 4.07 -19.14
C THR A 72 -16.33 4.39 -18.18
N ARG A 73 -16.63 4.57 -16.90
CA ARG A 73 -15.60 4.85 -15.87
C ARG A 73 -14.68 3.65 -15.63
N THR A 74 -15.24 2.44 -15.58
CA THR A 74 -14.45 1.21 -15.39
C THR A 74 -13.52 0.97 -16.56
N SER A 75 -13.99 1.14 -17.81
CA SER A 75 -13.15 1.00 -19.00
C SER A 75 -12.05 2.04 -19.09
N LEU A 76 -12.31 3.29 -18.68
CA LEU A 76 -11.30 4.34 -18.60
C LEU A 76 -10.24 4.04 -17.52
N LEU A 77 -10.67 3.66 -16.31
CA LEU A 77 -9.77 3.28 -15.22
C LEU A 77 -8.91 2.08 -15.60
N ALA A 78 -9.50 1.11 -16.26
CA ALA A 78 -8.81 -0.07 -16.71
C ALA A 78 -7.75 0.23 -17.78
N ARG A 79 -8.05 1.11 -18.74
CA ARG A 79 -7.07 1.58 -19.75
C ARG A 79 -5.93 2.36 -19.06
N GLN A 80 -6.26 3.23 -18.09
CA GLN A 80 -5.26 3.97 -17.34
C GLN A 80 -4.38 3.03 -16.51
N LEU A 81 -4.96 2.06 -15.81
CA LEU A 81 -4.21 1.05 -15.05
C LEU A 81 -3.32 0.21 -15.97
N SER A 82 -3.85 -0.28 -17.09
CA SER A 82 -3.05 -1.04 -18.07
C SER A 82 -1.88 -0.23 -18.60
N GLN A 83 -2.10 1.05 -18.95
CA GLN A 83 -1.03 1.93 -19.42
C GLN A 83 0.02 2.21 -18.34
N GLN A 84 -0.41 2.42 -17.09
CA GLN A 84 0.51 2.63 -15.97
C GLN A 84 1.31 1.36 -15.64
N LEU A 85 0.65 0.19 -15.65
CA LEU A 85 1.31 -1.08 -15.42
C LEU A 85 2.27 -1.45 -16.56
N LEU A 86 1.88 -1.23 -17.82
CA LEU A 86 2.77 -1.38 -18.97
C LEU A 86 3.94 -0.39 -18.90
N GLY A 87 3.69 0.84 -18.45
CA GLY A 87 4.73 1.83 -18.18
C GLY A 87 5.73 1.37 -17.12
N LEU A 88 5.25 0.69 -16.06
CA LEU A 88 6.12 0.08 -15.04
C LEU A 88 6.98 -1.04 -15.60
N LEU A 89 6.44 -1.90 -16.47
CA LEU A 89 7.21 -2.96 -17.14
C LEU A 89 8.20 -2.39 -18.17
N GLY A 90 7.79 -1.38 -18.94
CA GLY A 90 8.66 -0.71 -19.92
C GLY A 90 9.75 0.14 -19.29
N ALA A 91 9.53 0.61 -18.06
CA ALA A 91 10.48 1.40 -17.28
C ALA A 91 11.54 0.56 -16.55
N THR A 92 11.61 -0.76 -16.78
CA THR A 92 12.57 -1.63 -16.05
C THR A 92 14.01 -1.13 -16.13
N LEU A 93 14.42 -0.52 -17.24
CA LEU A 93 15.75 0.14 -17.36
C LEU A 93 15.79 1.47 -16.57
N GLY A 94 14.73 2.27 -16.62
CA GLY A 94 14.61 3.51 -15.84
C GLY A 94 14.42 3.27 -14.35
N LEU A 95 13.68 2.23 -13.96
CA LEU A 95 13.50 1.80 -12.57
C LEU A 95 14.84 1.43 -11.93
N THR A 96 15.73 0.79 -12.66
CA THR A 96 17.06 0.41 -12.13
C THR A 96 17.85 1.64 -11.73
N VAL A 97 17.92 2.66 -12.59
CA VAL A 97 18.63 3.92 -12.31
C VAL A 97 17.96 4.68 -11.16
N ASN A 98 16.64 4.87 -11.21
CA ASN A 98 15.90 5.56 -10.15
C ASN A 98 15.98 4.81 -8.82
N THR A 99 15.92 3.48 -8.82
CA THR A 99 16.07 2.65 -7.61
C THR A 99 17.45 2.78 -7.02
N VAL A 100 18.50 2.79 -7.86
CA VAL A 100 19.88 3.02 -7.40
C VAL A 100 20.02 4.42 -6.80
N ILE A 101 19.48 5.45 -7.45
CA ILE A 101 19.49 6.83 -6.91
C ILE A 101 18.75 6.90 -5.57
N VAL A 102 17.56 6.32 -5.47
CA VAL A 102 16.78 6.28 -4.22
C VAL A 102 17.52 5.51 -3.13
N LEU A 103 18.12 4.36 -3.45
CA LEU A 103 18.95 3.60 -2.51
C LEU A 103 20.17 4.39 -2.03
N VAL A 104 20.89 5.02 -2.95
CA VAL A 104 22.04 5.88 -2.63
C VAL A 104 21.59 7.04 -1.74
N LEU A 105 20.52 7.75 -2.11
CA LEU A 105 19.96 8.82 -1.27
C LEU A 105 19.50 8.31 0.10
N ALA A 106 18.85 7.15 0.16
CA ALA A 106 18.44 6.55 1.43
C ALA A 106 19.65 6.22 2.32
N VAL A 107 20.73 5.66 1.75
CA VAL A 107 21.97 5.41 2.47
C VAL A 107 22.61 6.72 2.95
N PHE A 108 22.69 7.75 2.10
CA PHE A 108 23.19 9.07 2.51
C PHE A 108 22.35 9.70 3.60
N LEU A 109 21.00 9.59 3.53
CA LEU A 109 20.11 10.08 4.58
C LEU A 109 20.24 9.28 5.88
N LEU A 110 20.48 7.97 5.80
CA LEU A 110 20.72 7.13 6.98
C LEU A 110 22.06 7.47 7.65
N LEU A 111 23.10 7.75 6.86
CA LEU A 111 24.43 8.09 7.37
C LEU A 111 24.54 9.56 7.82
N GLY A 112 23.88 10.47 7.10
CA GLY A 112 23.96 11.91 7.33
C GLY A 112 22.73 12.55 7.98
N GLY A 113 21.68 11.78 8.26
CA GLY A 113 20.38 12.28 8.72
C GLY A 113 20.43 13.01 10.07
N GLU A 114 21.35 12.65 10.94
CA GLU A 114 21.58 13.37 12.19
C GLU A 114 22.08 14.79 11.95
N GLY A 115 23.00 14.98 10.99
CA GLY A 115 23.50 16.31 10.62
C GLY A 115 22.44 17.19 9.99
N ILE A 116 21.61 16.63 9.12
CA ILE A 116 20.50 17.34 8.46
C ILE A 116 19.44 17.75 9.49
N SER A 117 19.04 16.86 10.37
CA SER A 117 18.05 17.13 11.40
C SER A 117 18.52 18.18 12.40
N VAL A 118 19.80 18.15 12.80
CA VAL A 118 20.42 19.18 13.64
C VAL A 118 20.49 20.51 12.89
N GLY A 119 20.86 20.52 11.62
CA GLY A 119 20.91 21.71 10.78
C GLY A 119 19.56 22.42 10.64
N LEU A 120 18.50 21.66 10.39
CA LEU A 120 17.12 22.18 10.32
C LEU A 120 16.64 22.74 11.68
N ALA A 121 17.06 22.14 12.77
CA ALA A 121 16.67 22.54 14.11
C ALA A 121 17.50 23.72 14.69
N GLN A 122 18.52 24.20 13.99
CA GLN A 122 19.33 25.36 14.44
C GLN A 122 18.52 26.63 14.63
N TRP A 123 17.39 26.77 13.93
CA TRP A 123 16.47 27.90 14.05
C TRP A 123 15.65 27.91 15.35
N LEU A 124 15.66 26.80 16.12
CA LEU A 124 14.92 26.66 17.37
C LEU A 124 15.82 26.99 18.59
N PRO A 125 15.25 27.62 19.66
CA PRO A 125 15.97 27.80 20.93
C PRO A 125 16.51 26.48 21.47
N PRO A 126 17.70 26.45 22.11
CA PRO A 126 18.40 25.21 22.48
C PRO A 126 17.56 24.22 23.31
N ARG A 127 16.73 24.75 24.24
CA ARG A 127 15.86 23.92 25.09
C ARG A 127 14.73 23.24 24.28
N VAL A 128 14.08 23.99 23.39
CA VAL A 128 13.01 23.48 22.53
C VAL A 128 13.58 22.50 21.51
N ARG A 129 14.75 22.81 20.94
CA ARG A 129 15.45 21.95 19.98
C ARG A 129 15.71 20.56 20.52
N GLN A 130 16.24 20.44 21.73
CA GLN A 130 16.54 19.14 22.34
C GLN A 130 15.26 18.32 22.56
N LEU A 131 14.21 18.95 23.05
CA LEU A 131 12.93 18.28 23.28
C LEU A 131 12.29 17.80 21.96
N VAL A 132 12.20 18.69 20.98
CA VAL A 132 11.64 18.41 19.66
C VAL A 132 12.42 17.30 18.96
N MET A 133 13.77 17.37 18.97
CA MET A 133 14.60 16.35 18.34
C MET A 133 14.46 14.98 19.00
N ALA A 134 14.42 14.92 20.33
CA ALA A 134 14.25 13.67 21.06
C ALA A 134 12.88 13.05 20.77
N THR A 135 11.82 13.87 20.77
CA THR A 135 10.45 13.41 20.50
C THR A 135 10.30 12.96 19.05
N LEU A 136 10.72 13.78 18.08
CA LEU A 136 10.69 13.43 16.66
C LEU A 136 11.42 12.11 16.38
N ASN A 137 12.69 12.00 16.79
CA ASN A 137 13.47 10.79 16.56
C ASN A 137 12.81 9.55 17.15
N ARG A 138 12.29 9.64 18.37
CA ARG A 138 11.64 8.50 19.03
C ARG A 138 10.33 8.12 18.35
N THR A 139 9.48 9.11 18.05
CA THR A 139 8.16 8.88 17.44
C THR A 139 8.29 8.42 16.00
N PHE A 140 9.11 9.09 15.18
CA PHE A 140 9.29 8.71 13.78
C PHE A 140 9.92 7.33 13.63
N ARG A 141 11.02 7.05 14.34
CA ARG A 141 11.67 5.72 14.28
C ARG A 141 10.72 4.62 14.73
N GLY A 142 10.01 4.83 15.85
CA GLY A 142 9.06 3.87 16.37
C GLY A 142 7.89 3.62 15.42
N TYR A 143 7.30 4.70 14.90
CA TYR A 143 6.18 4.61 13.96
C TYR A 143 6.57 3.90 12.67
N PHE A 144 7.61 4.35 11.98
CA PHE A 144 8.02 3.73 10.71
C PHE A 144 8.51 2.30 10.88
N ALA A 145 9.28 2.00 11.93
CA ALA A 145 9.69 0.62 12.21
C ALA A 145 8.49 -0.29 12.48
N GLY A 146 7.52 0.18 13.26
CA GLY A 146 6.28 -0.54 13.52
C GLY A 146 5.46 -0.74 12.25
N GLN A 147 5.34 0.29 11.41
CA GLN A 147 4.57 0.25 10.18
C GLN A 147 5.19 -0.70 9.14
N VAL A 148 6.51 -0.67 8.98
CA VAL A 148 7.22 -1.61 8.11
C VAL A 148 7.05 -3.05 8.61
N LEU A 149 7.17 -3.26 9.92
CA LEU A 149 6.99 -4.59 10.50
C LEU A 149 5.55 -5.10 10.33
N LEU A 150 4.54 -4.25 10.51
CA LEU A 150 3.14 -4.58 10.23
C LEU A 150 2.92 -4.92 8.76
N ALA A 151 3.47 -4.12 7.85
CA ALA A 151 3.39 -4.38 6.41
C ALA A 151 4.00 -5.74 6.04
N LEU A 152 5.16 -6.09 6.61
CA LEU A 152 5.81 -7.37 6.39
C LEU A 152 4.99 -8.54 6.94
N ILE A 153 4.47 -8.41 8.17
CA ILE A 153 3.64 -9.44 8.80
C ILE A 153 2.35 -9.65 8.01
N LEU A 154 1.67 -8.55 7.63
CA LEU A 154 0.43 -8.64 6.85
C LEU A 154 0.69 -9.25 5.47
N SER A 155 1.73 -8.81 4.76
CA SER A 155 2.12 -9.42 3.47
C SER A 155 2.38 -10.91 3.60
N ALA A 156 3.19 -11.32 4.59
CA ALA A 156 3.53 -12.72 4.80
C ALA A 156 2.29 -13.58 5.13
N ALA A 157 1.41 -13.08 6.01
CA ALA A 157 0.17 -13.76 6.36
C ALA A 157 -0.77 -13.87 5.16
N GLN A 158 -0.91 -12.80 4.37
CA GLN A 158 -1.72 -12.80 3.15
C GLN A 158 -1.14 -13.74 2.09
N ILE A 159 0.19 -13.73 1.86
CA ILE A 159 0.86 -14.66 0.93
C ILE A 159 0.53 -16.10 1.32
N LEU A 160 0.66 -16.42 2.60
CA LEU A 160 0.38 -17.77 3.10
C LEU A 160 -1.09 -18.17 2.81
N VAL A 161 -2.03 -17.31 3.20
CA VAL A 161 -3.46 -17.61 3.04
C VAL A 161 -3.85 -17.68 1.57
N PHE A 162 -3.42 -16.73 0.73
CA PHE A 162 -3.75 -16.72 -0.68
C PHE A 162 -3.14 -17.89 -1.44
N THR A 163 -1.92 -18.31 -1.05
CA THR A 163 -1.29 -19.51 -1.63
C THR A 163 -2.03 -20.78 -1.24
N LEU A 164 -2.48 -20.88 0.02
CA LEU A 164 -3.27 -22.03 0.50
C LEU A 164 -4.63 -22.12 -0.18
N LEU A 165 -5.26 -20.99 -0.48
CA LEU A 165 -6.53 -20.91 -1.20
C LEU A 165 -6.37 -21.04 -2.73
N GLY A 166 -5.14 -21.08 -3.25
CA GLY A 166 -4.88 -21.17 -4.68
C GLY A 166 -5.30 -19.91 -5.46
N ILE A 167 -5.29 -18.74 -4.80
CA ILE A 167 -5.71 -17.47 -5.41
C ILE A 167 -4.73 -17.10 -6.55
N PRO A 168 -5.24 -16.82 -7.76
CA PRO A 168 -4.40 -16.35 -8.87
C PRO A 168 -3.78 -14.99 -8.50
N TYR A 169 -2.52 -14.78 -8.87
CA TYR A 169 -1.75 -13.56 -8.52
C TYR A 169 -1.68 -13.28 -7.01
N GLY A 170 -1.87 -14.31 -6.17
CA GLY A 170 -2.01 -14.17 -4.72
C GLY A 170 -0.81 -13.51 -4.07
N VAL A 171 0.41 -13.80 -4.52
CA VAL A 171 1.64 -13.15 -3.98
C VAL A 171 1.67 -11.67 -4.31
N LEU A 172 1.32 -11.29 -5.54
CA LEU A 172 1.25 -9.90 -5.98
C LEU A 172 0.24 -9.09 -5.15
N PHE A 173 -0.98 -9.62 -5.01
CA PHE A 173 -2.05 -8.95 -4.26
C PHE A 173 -1.73 -8.87 -2.76
N ALA A 174 -1.16 -9.93 -2.18
CA ALA A 174 -0.75 -9.95 -0.78
C ALA A 174 0.32 -8.88 -0.48
N VAL A 175 1.32 -8.74 -1.35
CA VAL A 175 2.35 -7.72 -1.22
C VAL A 175 1.77 -6.32 -1.43
N ALA A 176 0.87 -6.13 -2.40
CA ALA A 176 0.20 -4.85 -2.62
C ALA A 176 -0.61 -4.42 -1.40
N ILE A 177 -1.41 -5.33 -0.81
CA ILE A 177 -2.20 -5.07 0.41
C ILE A 177 -1.28 -4.71 1.58
N GLY A 178 -0.21 -5.50 1.79
CA GLY A 178 0.75 -5.23 2.86
C GLY A 178 1.52 -3.94 2.67
N PHE A 179 1.96 -3.64 1.45
CA PHE A 179 2.66 -2.39 1.14
C PHE A 179 1.79 -1.15 1.38
N THR A 180 0.53 -1.21 0.97
CA THR A 180 -0.41 -0.10 1.19
C THR A 180 -0.77 0.11 2.66
N THR A 181 -0.53 -0.87 3.55
CA THR A 181 -0.66 -0.71 5.01
C THR A 181 0.28 0.35 5.58
N LEU A 182 1.37 0.70 4.88
CA LEU A 182 2.23 1.83 5.27
C LEU A 182 1.45 3.14 5.40
N ILE A 183 0.35 3.28 4.66
CA ILE A 183 -0.58 4.39 4.75
C ILE A 183 -1.82 3.91 5.51
N PRO A 184 -2.22 4.56 6.60
CA PRO A 184 -3.42 4.18 7.34
C PRO A 184 -4.65 4.10 6.45
N TYR A 185 -5.45 3.05 6.62
CA TYR A 185 -6.67 2.73 5.87
C TYR A 185 -6.48 2.39 4.37
N ALA A 186 -5.29 2.56 3.79
CA ALA A 186 -5.09 2.29 2.37
C ALA A 186 -5.18 0.79 2.04
N SER A 187 -4.80 -0.09 2.97
CA SER A 187 -4.96 -1.54 2.81
C SER A 187 -6.42 -1.95 2.59
N ALA A 188 -7.37 -1.33 3.30
CA ALA A 188 -8.80 -1.60 3.10
C ALA A 188 -9.26 -1.23 1.68
N VAL A 189 -8.82 -0.07 1.17
CA VAL A 189 -9.09 0.34 -0.22
C VAL A 189 -8.46 -0.64 -1.21
N THR A 190 -7.24 -1.10 -0.95
CA THR A 190 -6.55 -2.06 -1.81
C THR A 190 -7.24 -3.42 -1.80
N ILE A 191 -7.71 -3.91 -0.65
CA ILE A 191 -8.48 -5.15 -0.55
C ILE A 191 -9.74 -5.07 -1.42
N VAL A 192 -10.50 -3.97 -1.32
CA VAL A 192 -11.69 -3.76 -2.13
C VAL A 192 -11.33 -3.69 -3.63
N ALA A 193 -10.29 -2.93 -3.98
CA ALA A 193 -9.86 -2.79 -5.37
C ALA A 193 -9.43 -4.13 -5.98
N VAL A 194 -8.64 -4.93 -5.26
CA VAL A 194 -8.21 -6.27 -5.68
C VAL A 194 -9.41 -7.21 -5.83
N SER A 195 -10.33 -7.19 -4.86
CA SER A 195 -11.53 -8.03 -4.93
C SER A 195 -12.44 -7.64 -6.08
N LEU A 196 -12.63 -6.35 -6.35
CA LEU A 196 -13.39 -5.88 -7.51
C LEU A 196 -12.71 -6.27 -8.83
N LEU A 197 -11.38 -6.20 -8.89
CA LEU A 197 -10.63 -6.61 -10.08
C LEU A 197 -10.82 -8.11 -10.36
N LEU A 198 -10.71 -8.95 -9.35
CA LEU A 198 -10.93 -10.39 -9.47
C LEU A 198 -12.40 -10.75 -9.77
N ALA A 199 -13.36 -9.92 -9.34
CA ALA A 199 -14.78 -10.13 -9.63
C ALA A 199 -15.11 -10.03 -11.13
N LEU A 200 -14.25 -9.39 -11.92
CA LEU A 200 -14.37 -9.33 -13.38
C LEU A 200 -14.10 -10.68 -14.06
N ASP A 201 -13.25 -11.51 -13.44
CA ASP A 201 -12.89 -12.84 -13.92
C ASP A 201 -13.77 -13.91 -13.26
N ASP A 202 -13.70 -14.00 -11.95
CA ASP A 202 -14.48 -14.96 -11.14
C ASP A 202 -14.99 -14.31 -9.84
N PRO A 203 -16.31 -14.05 -9.73
CA PRO A 203 -16.91 -13.50 -8.53
C PRO A 203 -16.71 -14.35 -7.27
N ARG A 204 -16.56 -15.67 -7.41
CA ARG A 204 -16.31 -16.58 -6.28
C ARG A 204 -14.92 -16.34 -5.70
N THR A 205 -13.90 -16.34 -6.53
CA THR A 205 -12.51 -16.04 -6.12
C THR A 205 -12.40 -14.64 -5.53
N ALA A 206 -13.11 -13.65 -6.08
CA ALA A 206 -13.19 -12.31 -5.52
C ALA A 206 -13.72 -12.30 -4.07
N LEU A 207 -14.80 -13.05 -3.81
CA LEU A 207 -15.39 -13.14 -2.48
C LEU A 207 -14.46 -13.89 -1.50
N GLU A 208 -13.78 -14.94 -1.95
CA GLU A 208 -12.80 -15.67 -1.17
C GLU A 208 -11.62 -14.77 -0.77
N VAL A 209 -11.10 -13.97 -1.71
CA VAL A 209 -10.04 -12.98 -1.43
C VAL A 209 -10.51 -11.90 -0.48
N LEU A 210 -11.70 -11.34 -0.70
CA LEU A 210 -12.27 -10.31 0.19
C LEU A 210 -12.40 -10.82 1.62
N ALA A 211 -13.00 -12.00 1.79
CA ALA A 211 -13.21 -12.62 3.10
C ALA A 211 -11.87 -12.97 3.79
N ALA A 212 -10.96 -13.60 3.06
CA ALA A 212 -9.65 -13.97 3.58
C ALA A 212 -8.82 -12.75 3.94
N ALA A 213 -8.77 -11.73 3.08
CA ALA A 213 -8.01 -10.52 3.32
C ALA A 213 -8.53 -9.74 4.52
N ILE A 214 -9.85 -9.61 4.67
CA ILE A 214 -10.47 -8.98 5.83
C ILE A 214 -10.16 -9.79 7.10
N ALA A 215 -10.31 -11.12 7.07
CA ALA A 215 -10.06 -11.96 8.24
C ALA A 215 -8.60 -11.84 8.72
N VAL A 216 -7.63 -11.91 7.81
CA VAL A 216 -6.22 -11.73 8.13
C VAL A 216 -5.96 -10.31 8.62
N GLY A 217 -6.50 -9.30 7.95
CA GLY A 217 -6.39 -7.89 8.36
C GLY A 217 -6.91 -7.67 9.77
N GLN A 218 -8.09 -8.18 10.11
CA GLN A 218 -8.68 -8.07 11.46
C GLN A 218 -7.78 -8.71 12.53
N VAL A 219 -7.19 -9.88 12.25
CA VAL A 219 -6.24 -10.51 13.18
C VAL A 219 -5.00 -9.63 13.38
N VAL A 220 -4.45 -9.09 12.30
CA VAL A 220 -3.28 -8.20 12.37
C VAL A 220 -3.62 -6.91 13.13
N ASP A 221 -4.73 -6.26 12.80
CA ASP A 221 -5.13 -4.97 13.37
C ASP A 221 -5.56 -5.08 14.84
N GLN A 222 -6.23 -6.17 15.23
CA GLN A 222 -6.74 -6.31 16.61
C GLN A 222 -5.76 -7.01 17.55
N VAL A 223 -4.88 -7.87 17.04
CA VAL A 223 -3.99 -8.67 17.89
C VAL A 223 -2.53 -8.22 17.80
N ILE A 224 -2.04 -8.00 16.59
CA ILE A 224 -0.61 -7.75 16.34
C ILE A 224 -0.30 -6.25 16.47
N GLN A 225 -1.09 -5.40 15.83
CA GLN A 225 -0.88 -3.96 15.83
C GLN A 225 -0.87 -3.34 17.23
N PRO A 226 -1.80 -3.65 18.17
CA PRO A 226 -1.75 -3.11 19.52
C PRO A 226 -0.52 -3.55 20.30
N ARG A 227 -0.01 -4.75 20.05
CA ARG A 227 1.19 -5.27 20.69
C ARG A 227 2.46 -4.62 20.16
N LEU A 228 2.51 -4.31 18.88
CA LEU A 228 3.67 -3.68 18.23
C LEU A 228 3.71 -2.16 18.43
N MET A 229 2.56 -1.51 18.25
CA MET A 229 2.46 -0.04 18.30
C MET A 229 1.96 0.52 19.62
N GLY A 230 1.59 -0.31 20.56
CA GLY A 230 0.83 -0.12 21.80
C GLY A 230 0.97 1.13 22.65
N ARG A 231 2.03 1.95 22.49
CA ARG A 231 2.21 3.23 23.18
C ARG A 231 2.83 4.32 22.31
N ILE A 232 3.05 4.04 21.02
CA ILE A 232 3.80 4.94 20.13
C ILE A 232 2.87 5.94 19.46
N VAL A 233 1.63 5.52 19.17
CA VAL A 233 0.62 6.35 18.50
C VAL A 233 -0.60 6.44 19.40
N GLY A 234 -0.53 7.35 20.39
CA GLY A 234 -1.67 7.66 21.27
C GLY A 234 -2.74 8.56 20.64
N LEU A 235 -2.82 8.60 19.30
CA LEU A 235 -3.76 9.46 18.58
C LEU A 235 -5.14 8.81 18.51
N GLU A 236 -6.18 9.60 18.79
CA GLU A 236 -7.56 9.21 18.54
C GLU A 236 -7.79 9.02 17.02
N PRO A 237 -8.63 8.06 16.61
CA PRO A 237 -8.93 7.80 15.19
C PRO A 237 -9.39 9.04 14.41
N ALA A 238 -10.09 9.97 15.07
CA ALA A 238 -10.51 11.22 14.47
C ALA A 238 -9.35 12.11 14.01
N TRP A 239 -8.28 12.19 14.81
CA TRP A 239 -7.07 12.94 14.46
C TRP A 239 -6.31 12.31 13.30
N LEU A 240 -6.32 10.97 13.19
CA LEU A 240 -5.76 10.27 12.04
C LEU A 240 -6.50 10.64 10.75
N LEU A 241 -7.84 10.62 10.77
CA LEU A 241 -8.65 10.97 9.60
C LEU A 241 -8.48 12.43 9.15
N ILE A 242 -8.25 13.35 10.09
CA ILE A 242 -7.99 14.76 9.78
C ILE A 242 -6.57 14.97 9.29
N SER A 243 -5.59 14.32 9.92
CA SER A 243 -4.18 14.50 9.59
C SER A 243 -3.81 14.00 8.19
N LEU A 244 -4.46 12.95 7.69
CA LEU A 244 -4.18 12.38 6.37
C LEU A 244 -4.43 13.35 5.22
N PRO A 245 -5.65 13.93 5.04
CA PRO A 245 -5.89 14.87 3.95
C PRO A 245 -5.11 16.17 4.10
N VAL A 246 -4.89 16.63 5.35
CA VAL A 246 -4.05 17.79 5.62
C VAL A 246 -2.59 17.51 5.24
N GLY A 247 -2.06 16.36 5.62
CA GLY A 247 -0.70 15.94 5.28
C GLY A 247 -0.51 15.79 3.77
N ALA A 248 -1.46 15.18 3.05
CA ALA A 248 -1.43 15.08 1.60
C ALA A 248 -1.34 16.46 0.95
N ARG A 249 -2.20 17.39 1.35
CA ARG A 249 -2.23 18.76 0.82
C ARG A 249 -0.95 19.51 1.13
N LEU A 250 -0.44 19.42 2.35
CA LEU A 250 0.83 20.05 2.72
C LEU A 250 2.00 19.45 1.94
N GLY A 251 2.03 18.13 1.77
CA GLY A 251 3.04 17.44 0.97
C GLY A 251 3.07 17.92 -0.48
N SER A 252 1.88 18.04 -1.08
CA SER A 252 1.73 18.61 -2.43
C SER A 252 2.20 20.06 -2.52
N LEU A 253 1.79 20.92 -1.59
CA LEU A 253 2.18 22.33 -1.54
C LEU A 253 3.69 22.53 -1.33
N LEU A 254 4.33 21.64 -0.57
CA LEU A 254 5.77 21.67 -0.31
C LEU A 254 6.61 21.02 -1.43
N GLY A 255 5.95 20.50 -2.48
CA GLY A 255 6.63 19.80 -3.58
C GLY A 255 7.13 18.40 -3.22
N LEU A 256 6.74 17.87 -2.06
CA LEU A 256 7.09 16.51 -1.59
C LEU A 256 6.19 15.42 -2.22
N GLY A 257 5.05 15.83 -2.77
CA GLY A 257 4.01 14.93 -3.29
C GLY A 257 3.02 14.45 -2.23
N ASP A 258 1.83 14.08 -2.69
CA ASP A 258 0.71 13.69 -1.82
C ASP A 258 1.03 12.44 -0.98
N LEU A 259 1.71 11.45 -1.56
CA LEU A 259 2.05 10.19 -0.89
C LEU A 259 3.01 10.38 0.29
N LEU A 260 4.07 11.19 0.11
CA LEU A 260 4.98 11.51 1.21
C LEU A 260 4.29 12.35 2.28
N GLY A 261 3.41 13.27 1.86
CA GLY A 261 2.57 14.03 2.79
C GLY A 261 1.68 13.13 3.66
N LEU A 262 1.04 12.12 3.07
CA LEU A 262 0.24 11.12 3.77
C LEU A 262 1.08 10.30 4.75
N LEU A 263 2.25 9.80 4.33
CA LEU A 263 3.14 9.02 5.18
C LEU A 263 3.67 9.80 6.39
N LEU A 264 3.94 11.09 6.21
CA LEU A 264 4.43 11.96 7.27
C LEU A 264 3.32 12.52 8.17
N ALA A 265 2.06 12.49 7.72
CA ALA A 265 0.93 13.08 8.44
C ALA A 265 0.77 12.52 9.85
N VAL A 266 0.81 11.20 9.99
CA VAL A 266 0.59 10.51 11.28
C VAL A 266 1.71 10.80 12.29
N PRO A 267 3.01 10.60 11.96
CA PRO A 267 4.07 10.88 12.92
C PRO A 267 4.17 12.37 13.26
N VAL A 268 3.83 13.29 12.33
CA VAL A 268 3.80 14.72 12.64
C VAL A 268 2.64 15.04 13.58
N ALA A 269 1.45 14.51 13.31
CA ALA A 269 0.28 14.70 14.18
C ALA A 269 0.49 14.09 15.58
N SER A 270 1.25 13.01 15.70
CA SER A 270 1.57 12.41 17.01
C SER A 270 2.62 13.18 17.83
N CYS A 271 3.28 14.16 17.22
CA CYS A 271 4.23 15.06 17.92
C CYS A 271 3.57 16.37 18.38
N ALA A 272 2.36 16.68 17.89
CA ALA A 272 1.62 17.88 18.27
C ALA A 272 0.78 17.66 19.52
#